data_4b19f37817a2e1b861de233a14b1e29c
#
_entry.id   4b19f37817a2e1b861de233a14b1e29c
#
_cell.length_a   1.000
_cell.length_b   1.000
_cell.length_c   1.000
_cell.angle_alpha   90.00
_cell.angle_beta   90.00
_cell.angle_gamma   90.00
#
_symmetry.space_group_name_H-M   'P 1'
#
loop_
_entity.id
_entity.type
_entity.pdbx_description
1 polymer ?
#
loop_
_entity_poly.entity_id
_entity_poly.type
_entity_poly.pdbx_seq_one_letter_code
_entity_poly.pdbx_strand_id
1 'polypeptide(L)'
;MALLYPNTYPLAVSNLGFQLLYRLLNDSEEIVCERFVYPQEREPFRSLESSRPLVDFPLIFGSISFEQDYAHLAAMLVAGGVAPYAADRPGKIAAGSPLVVLGGVGVFMNPEPLALFADLMVIGEAEPVLPRLLPALAALTDRRELTEIGATIPGCYVPSAYSFRYDSDGRVREISVSEGLPQQVRRVALEQSDLAAHSEILSPEAELGMYMTELGRGCSRGCRFCAAGFIYRPPRLWSADAVLDGLGQRPPEVDRVGLLGMEMADPELLDSIAGFLQVFCRPMPVRSLFPHCGQTEFPLAYLNSSLILA
;
A
#
# COMPACT_ATOMS: atom_id res chain seq x y z
N MET A 1 6.32 -15.90 -0.22
CA MET A 1 5.18 -15.27 0.47
C MET A 1 4.08 -14.94 -0.50
N ALA A 2 2.86 -14.67 -0.02
CA ALA A 2 1.73 -14.23 -0.84
C ALA A 2 1.42 -12.76 -0.55
N LEU A 3 1.08 -11.98 -1.58
CA LEU A 3 0.60 -10.61 -1.47
C LEU A 3 -0.83 -10.53 -2.03
N LEU A 4 -1.80 -10.27 -1.16
CA LEU A 4 -3.21 -10.15 -1.51
C LEU A 4 -3.59 -8.70 -1.79
N TYR A 5 -4.31 -8.49 -2.87
CA TYR A 5 -5.06 -7.27 -3.13
C TYR A 5 -6.56 -7.62 -3.20
N PRO A 6 -7.36 -7.22 -2.20
CA PRO A 6 -8.76 -7.65 -2.11
C PRO A 6 -9.69 -6.94 -3.10
N ASN A 7 -9.24 -6.81 -4.33
CA ASN A 7 -10.01 -6.23 -5.44
C ASN A 7 -9.56 -6.85 -6.76
N THR A 8 -10.13 -6.38 -7.87
CA THR A 8 -9.88 -6.93 -9.21
C THR A 8 -8.46 -6.68 -9.70
N TYR A 9 -7.99 -7.49 -10.64
CA TYR A 9 -6.67 -7.35 -11.27
C TYR A 9 -6.44 -5.97 -11.90
N PRO A 10 -7.39 -5.38 -12.69
CA PRO A 10 -7.21 -4.05 -13.26
C PRO A 10 -6.96 -2.95 -12.22
N LEU A 11 -7.63 -3.04 -11.07
CA LEU A 11 -7.42 -2.11 -9.95
C LEU A 11 -6.08 -2.36 -9.24
N ALA A 12 -5.70 -3.64 -9.04
CA ALA A 12 -4.43 -4.00 -8.42
C ALA A 12 -3.24 -3.44 -9.20
N VAL A 13 -3.21 -3.64 -10.52
CA VAL A 13 -2.13 -3.13 -11.38
C VAL A 13 -2.22 -1.63 -11.66
N SER A 14 -3.29 -0.97 -11.27
CA SER A 14 -3.42 0.49 -11.28
C SER A 14 -3.11 1.12 -9.91
N ASN A 15 -2.85 0.33 -8.88
CA ASN A 15 -2.56 0.82 -7.54
C ASN A 15 -1.06 0.90 -7.29
N LEU A 16 -0.52 2.12 -7.25
CA LEU A 16 0.91 2.35 -7.09
C LEU A 16 1.46 1.83 -5.76
N GLY A 17 0.70 1.94 -4.67
CA GLY A 17 1.10 1.42 -3.36
C GLY A 17 1.22 -0.11 -3.33
N PHE A 18 0.32 -0.80 -4.05
CA PHE A 18 0.39 -2.25 -4.21
C PHE A 18 1.60 -2.69 -5.05
N GLN A 19 1.87 -1.98 -6.15
CA GLN A 19 3.04 -2.23 -7.00
C GLN A 19 4.35 -1.99 -6.24
N LEU A 20 4.44 -0.87 -5.52
CA LEU A 20 5.58 -0.56 -4.66
C LEU A 20 5.80 -1.66 -3.60
N LEU A 21 4.74 -2.09 -2.92
CA LEU A 21 4.85 -3.16 -1.93
C LEU A 21 5.32 -4.47 -2.56
N TYR A 22 4.80 -4.84 -3.74
CA TYR A 22 5.24 -6.02 -4.49
C TYR A 22 6.73 -5.96 -4.84
N ARG A 23 7.22 -4.81 -5.31
CA ARG A 23 8.65 -4.59 -5.57
C ARG A 23 9.47 -4.76 -4.29
N LEU A 24 9.12 -4.04 -3.22
CA LEU A 24 9.86 -4.08 -1.94
C LEU A 24 9.94 -5.49 -1.35
N LEU A 25 8.88 -6.31 -1.52
CA LEU A 25 8.86 -7.69 -1.06
C LEU A 25 9.72 -8.62 -1.92
N ASN A 26 9.98 -8.27 -3.20
CA ASN A 26 10.84 -9.04 -4.11
C ASN A 26 12.26 -8.47 -4.25
N ASP A 27 12.58 -7.33 -3.63
CA ASP A 27 13.93 -6.77 -3.65
C ASP A 27 14.95 -7.61 -2.85
N SER A 28 14.48 -8.53 -2.00
CA SER A 28 15.33 -9.46 -1.28
C SER A 28 15.52 -10.76 -2.06
N GLU A 29 16.78 -11.18 -2.27
CA GLU A 29 17.10 -12.45 -2.93
C GLU A 29 16.56 -13.69 -2.20
N GLU A 30 16.27 -13.56 -0.91
CA GLU A 30 15.77 -14.67 -0.06
C GLU A 30 14.26 -14.81 -0.10
N ILE A 31 13.54 -13.85 -0.69
CA ILE A 31 12.08 -13.77 -0.67
C ILE A 31 11.52 -13.80 -2.07
N VAL A 32 10.61 -14.73 -2.32
CA VAL A 32 9.74 -14.73 -3.51
C VAL A 32 8.34 -14.38 -3.09
N CYS A 33 7.82 -13.28 -3.60
CA CYS A 33 6.46 -12.81 -3.37
C CYS A 33 5.60 -13.02 -4.61
N GLU A 34 4.45 -13.68 -4.46
CA GLU A 34 3.48 -13.92 -5.51
C GLU A 34 2.15 -13.22 -5.19
N ARG A 35 1.50 -12.71 -6.23
CA ARG A 35 0.29 -11.89 -6.10
C ARG A 35 -0.97 -12.72 -6.16
N PHE A 36 -1.96 -12.29 -5.40
CA PHE A 36 -3.33 -12.77 -5.41
C PHE A 36 -4.28 -11.60 -5.51
N VAL A 37 -5.23 -11.67 -6.41
CA VAL A 37 -6.31 -10.68 -6.55
C VAL A 37 -7.65 -11.33 -6.23
N TYR A 38 -8.68 -10.51 -5.99
CA TYR A 38 -10.02 -11.02 -5.70
C TYR A 38 -10.49 -11.91 -6.84
N PRO A 39 -10.88 -13.16 -6.57
CA PRO A 39 -11.22 -14.12 -7.62
C PRO A 39 -12.48 -13.70 -8.36
N GLN A 40 -12.47 -13.85 -9.69
CA GLN A 40 -13.68 -13.79 -10.48
C GLN A 40 -14.49 -15.09 -10.29
N GLU A 41 -15.81 -15.02 -10.46
CA GLU A 41 -16.69 -16.17 -10.29
C GLU A 41 -16.21 -17.38 -11.13
N ARG A 42 -16.04 -18.53 -10.48
CA ARG A 42 -15.67 -19.86 -11.04
C ARG A 42 -14.19 -20.10 -11.34
N GLU A 43 -13.30 -19.15 -11.08
CA GLU A 43 -11.88 -19.42 -11.23
C GLU A 43 -11.26 -19.97 -9.95
N PRO A 44 -10.31 -20.94 -10.05
CA PRO A 44 -9.56 -21.39 -8.88
C PRO A 44 -8.77 -20.22 -8.29
N PHE A 45 -8.86 -20.01 -6.98
CA PHE A 45 -8.10 -18.96 -6.30
C PHE A 45 -6.63 -19.37 -6.19
N ARG A 46 -5.79 -18.77 -7.04
CA ARG A 46 -4.37 -19.11 -7.19
C ARG A 46 -3.54 -17.85 -7.40
N SER A 47 -2.21 -17.98 -7.11
CA SER A 47 -1.26 -16.90 -7.40
C SER A 47 -1.16 -16.62 -8.90
N LEU A 48 -0.89 -15.36 -9.23
CA LEU A 48 -0.78 -14.91 -10.63
C LEU A 48 0.51 -15.43 -11.29
N GLU A 49 1.58 -15.59 -10.55
CA GLU A 49 2.90 -15.96 -11.06
C GLU A 49 3.05 -17.47 -11.31
N SER A 50 2.79 -18.28 -10.31
CA SER A 50 3.06 -19.74 -10.40
C SER A 50 1.81 -20.61 -10.27
N SER A 51 0.62 -20.02 -10.18
CA SER A 51 -0.65 -20.73 -10.02
C SER A 51 -0.72 -21.63 -8.77
N ARG A 52 -0.03 -21.24 -7.68
CA ARG A 52 -0.03 -21.97 -6.41
C ARG A 52 -1.24 -21.58 -5.55
N PRO A 53 -1.77 -22.52 -4.74
CA PRO A 53 -2.84 -22.20 -3.78
C PRO A 53 -2.30 -21.33 -2.63
N LEU A 54 -3.15 -20.45 -2.09
CA LEU A 54 -2.77 -19.51 -1.02
C LEU A 54 -2.23 -20.21 0.23
N VAL A 55 -2.80 -21.35 0.59
CA VAL A 55 -2.42 -22.13 1.78
C VAL A 55 -0.99 -22.67 1.75
N ASP A 56 -0.34 -22.69 0.58
CA ASP A 56 1.06 -23.12 0.44
C ASP A 56 2.06 -22.06 0.92
N PHE A 57 1.61 -20.84 1.12
CA PHE A 57 2.47 -19.72 1.52
C PHE A 57 2.44 -19.54 3.04
N PRO A 58 3.59 -19.61 3.73
CA PRO A 58 3.63 -19.43 5.19
C PRO A 58 3.40 -17.99 5.65
N LEU A 59 3.63 -17.02 4.78
CA LEU A 59 3.39 -15.59 5.05
C LEU A 59 2.45 -15.03 4.00
N ILE A 60 1.42 -14.33 4.46
CA ILE A 60 0.42 -13.65 3.64
C ILE A 60 0.44 -12.18 4.03
N PHE A 61 0.70 -11.30 3.07
CA PHE A 61 0.54 -9.86 3.20
C PHE A 61 -0.76 -9.43 2.51
N GLY A 62 -1.54 -8.55 3.14
CA GLY A 62 -2.73 -7.94 2.55
C GLY A 62 -2.58 -6.44 2.43
N SER A 63 -2.69 -5.91 1.21
CA SER A 63 -2.71 -4.47 0.93
C SER A 63 -4.16 -3.99 0.85
N ILE A 64 -4.61 -3.28 1.88
CA ILE A 64 -6.00 -2.85 2.04
C ILE A 64 -6.10 -1.37 1.70
N SER A 65 -6.84 -1.04 0.64
CA SER A 65 -6.99 0.33 0.14
C SER A 65 -8.33 0.96 0.52
N PHE A 66 -9.40 0.17 0.61
CA PHE A 66 -10.77 0.63 0.83
C PHE A 66 -11.48 -0.20 1.90
N GLU A 67 -12.53 0.34 2.52
CA GLU A 67 -13.34 -0.40 3.52
C GLU A 67 -14.10 -1.58 2.89
N GLN A 68 -14.41 -1.53 1.61
CA GLN A 68 -15.02 -2.65 0.87
C GLN A 68 -14.09 -3.86 0.80
N ASP A 69 -12.78 -3.64 0.83
CA ASP A 69 -11.76 -4.69 0.80
C ASP A 69 -11.82 -5.60 2.03
N TYR A 70 -12.44 -5.17 3.14
CA TYR A 70 -12.52 -5.96 4.37
C TYR A 70 -13.29 -7.27 4.16
N ALA A 71 -14.44 -7.21 3.52
CA ALA A 71 -15.24 -8.40 3.20
C ALA A 71 -14.54 -9.27 2.16
N HIS A 72 -13.91 -8.65 1.16
CA HIS A 72 -13.16 -9.35 0.13
C HIS A 72 -11.94 -10.09 0.71
N LEU A 73 -11.21 -9.47 1.65
CA LEU A 73 -10.11 -10.14 2.35
C LEU A 73 -10.57 -11.43 3.04
N ALA A 74 -11.67 -11.36 3.80
CA ALA A 74 -12.21 -12.53 4.49
C ALA A 74 -12.61 -13.63 3.49
N ALA A 75 -13.25 -13.27 2.37
CA ALA A 75 -13.61 -14.19 1.30
C ALA A 75 -12.37 -14.81 0.63
N MET A 76 -11.30 -14.03 0.39
CA MET A 76 -10.04 -14.54 -0.17
C MET A 76 -9.35 -15.53 0.76
N LEU A 77 -9.32 -15.26 2.07
CA LEU A 77 -8.76 -16.21 3.04
C LEU A 77 -9.51 -17.53 3.01
N VAL A 78 -10.85 -17.50 3.05
CA VAL A 78 -11.70 -18.68 2.95
C VAL A 78 -11.48 -19.43 1.64
N ALA A 79 -11.50 -18.72 0.50
CA ALA A 79 -11.27 -19.31 -0.82
C ALA A 79 -9.87 -19.95 -0.94
N GLY A 80 -8.89 -19.37 -0.25
CA GLY A 80 -7.51 -19.87 -0.19
C GLY A 80 -7.28 -21.01 0.82
N GLY A 81 -8.32 -21.46 1.53
CA GLY A 81 -8.23 -22.52 2.54
C GLY A 81 -7.56 -22.07 3.86
N VAL A 82 -7.52 -20.77 4.11
CA VAL A 82 -6.97 -20.17 5.32
C VAL A 82 -8.08 -19.81 6.29
N ALA A 83 -7.96 -20.18 7.56
CA ALA A 83 -8.91 -19.76 8.60
C ALA A 83 -9.00 -18.21 8.63
N PRO A 84 -10.16 -17.60 8.40
CA PRO A 84 -10.25 -16.14 8.30
C PRO A 84 -9.93 -15.46 9.62
N TYR A 85 -10.40 -15.99 10.74
CA TYR A 85 -10.14 -15.41 12.05
C TYR A 85 -8.77 -15.82 12.57
N ALA A 86 -7.99 -14.84 13.05
CA ALA A 86 -6.66 -15.07 13.62
C ALA A 86 -6.71 -16.03 14.82
N ALA A 87 -7.77 -15.94 15.64
CA ALA A 87 -7.97 -16.79 16.80
C ALA A 87 -8.14 -18.30 16.47
N ASP A 88 -8.58 -18.62 15.25
CA ASP A 88 -8.78 -20.02 14.81
C ASP A 88 -7.52 -20.62 14.18
N ARG A 89 -6.46 -19.83 14.01
CA ARG A 89 -5.19 -20.29 13.44
C ARG A 89 -4.32 -20.95 14.51
N PRO A 90 -3.67 -22.09 14.22
CA PRO A 90 -2.70 -22.70 15.14
C PRO A 90 -1.57 -21.75 15.51
N GLY A 91 -0.99 -21.88 16.71
CA GLY A 91 0.13 -21.05 17.15
C GLY A 91 1.35 -21.16 16.23
N LYS A 92 1.64 -22.36 15.71
CA LYS A 92 2.77 -22.61 14.82
C LYS A 92 2.52 -22.07 13.40
N ILE A 93 3.51 -21.36 12.87
CA ILE A 93 3.49 -20.78 11.51
C ILE A 93 4.10 -21.79 10.53
N ALA A 94 3.36 -22.13 9.48
CA ALA A 94 3.80 -23.05 8.42
C ALA A 94 2.90 -22.93 7.19
N ALA A 95 3.25 -23.61 6.10
CA ALA A 95 2.30 -23.94 5.04
C ALA A 95 1.09 -24.67 5.66
N GLY A 96 -0.13 -24.27 5.28
CA GLY A 96 -1.37 -24.74 5.93
C GLY A 96 -1.79 -23.95 7.18
N SER A 97 -0.91 -23.15 7.76
CA SER A 97 -1.19 -22.25 8.89
C SER A 97 -0.41 -20.93 8.75
N PRO A 98 -0.69 -20.14 7.70
CA PRO A 98 0.08 -18.94 7.38
C PRO A 98 -0.13 -17.84 8.40
N LEU A 99 0.89 -16.99 8.57
CA LEU A 99 0.79 -15.70 9.25
C LEU A 99 0.15 -14.69 8.31
N VAL A 100 -0.83 -13.93 8.79
CA VAL A 100 -1.51 -12.88 8.03
C VAL A 100 -1.11 -11.51 8.56
N VAL A 101 -0.43 -10.75 7.70
CA VAL A 101 0.03 -9.38 7.95
C VAL A 101 -0.75 -8.42 7.08
N LEU A 102 -1.41 -7.43 7.67
CA LEU A 102 -2.20 -6.46 6.92
C LEU A 102 -1.58 -5.06 6.97
N GLY A 103 -1.66 -4.34 5.88
CA GLY A 103 -1.22 -2.96 5.76
C GLY A 103 -2.02 -2.20 4.71
N GLY A 104 -1.60 -0.97 4.42
CA GLY A 104 -2.26 -0.08 3.48
C GLY A 104 -3.15 0.96 4.14
N VAL A 105 -3.65 1.89 3.33
CA VAL A 105 -4.38 3.07 3.82
C VAL A 105 -5.61 2.72 4.65
N GLY A 106 -6.35 1.67 4.29
CA GLY A 106 -7.52 1.22 5.04
C GLY A 106 -7.17 0.74 6.44
N VAL A 107 -6.00 0.11 6.62
CA VAL A 107 -5.51 -0.37 7.92
C VAL A 107 -5.11 0.80 8.81
N PHE A 108 -4.27 1.71 8.34
CA PHE A 108 -3.82 2.79 9.23
C PHE A 108 -4.84 3.93 9.40
N MET A 109 -5.89 3.94 8.59
CA MET A 109 -7.06 4.79 8.82
C MET A 109 -7.92 4.26 9.95
N ASN A 110 -8.22 2.96 9.97
CA ASN A 110 -8.94 2.28 11.03
C ASN A 110 -8.61 0.77 11.05
N PRO A 111 -7.67 0.31 11.90
CA PRO A 111 -7.26 -1.09 11.94
C PRO A 111 -8.29 -2.02 12.59
N GLU A 112 -9.13 -1.52 13.51
CA GLU A 112 -9.97 -2.36 14.37
C GLU A 112 -10.98 -3.27 13.64
N PRO A 113 -11.64 -2.86 12.54
CA PRO A 113 -12.51 -3.76 11.79
C PRO A 113 -11.78 -5.00 11.21
N LEU A 114 -10.46 -4.88 11.00
CA LEU A 114 -9.62 -5.94 10.47
C LEU A 114 -8.88 -6.74 11.56
N ALA A 115 -8.94 -6.30 12.82
CA ALA A 115 -8.22 -6.89 13.94
C ALA A 115 -8.49 -8.39 14.12
N LEU A 116 -9.72 -8.83 13.81
CA LEU A 116 -10.12 -10.24 13.89
C LEU A 116 -9.44 -11.13 12.84
N PHE A 117 -9.01 -10.54 11.71
CA PHE A 117 -8.47 -11.28 10.57
C PHE A 117 -6.94 -11.25 10.51
N ALA A 118 -6.28 -10.33 11.21
CA ALA A 118 -4.85 -10.14 11.19
C ALA A 118 -4.14 -10.75 12.38
N ASP A 119 -2.99 -11.35 12.14
CA ASP A 119 -2.03 -11.70 13.19
C ASP A 119 -1.17 -10.48 13.56
N LEU A 120 -0.82 -9.67 12.54
CA LEU A 120 -0.04 -8.44 12.65
C LEU A 120 -0.56 -7.39 11.68
N MET A 121 -0.50 -6.12 12.06
CA MET A 121 -0.81 -5.00 11.17
C MET A 121 0.34 -3.99 11.15
N VAL A 122 0.56 -3.38 9.99
CA VAL A 122 1.50 -2.26 9.81
C VAL A 122 0.72 -0.95 9.75
N ILE A 123 0.90 -0.11 10.76
CA ILE A 123 0.25 1.21 10.88
C ILE A 123 1.17 2.25 10.25
N GLY A 124 0.97 2.51 8.97
CA GLY A 124 1.76 3.49 8.20
C GLY A 124 2.33 2.95 6.90
N GLU A 125 3.45 3.52 6.51
CA GLU A 125 4.11 3.25 5.23
C GLU A 125 5.07 2.06 5.34
N ALA A 126 5.19 1.29 4.27
CA ALA A 126 5.89 0.02 4.28
C ALA A 126 7.41 0.17 4.30
N GLU A 127 7.93 1.16 3.57
CA GLU A 127 9.36 1.33 3.32
C GLU A 127 10.20 1.41 4.59
N PRO A 128 9.84 2.22 5.61
CA PRO A 128 10.64 2.28 6.83
C PRO A 128 10.46 1.08 7.76
N VAL A 129 9.46 0.24 7.54
CA VAL A 129 9.13 -0.92 8.40
C VAL A 129 9.70 -2.22 7.86
N LEU A 130 9.55 -2.48 6.55
CA LEU A 130 9.90 -3.75 5.93
C LEU A 130 11.35 -4.19 6.13
N PRO A 131 12.38 -3.32 6.09
CA PRO A 131 13.76 -3.74 6.28
C PRO A 131 14.05 -4.42 7.64
N ARG A 132 13.26 -4.06 8.66
CA ARG A 132 13.33 -4.70 9.99
C ARG A 132 12.30 -5.81 10.16
N LEU A 133 11.14 -5.65 9.54
CA LEU A 133 10.04 -6.59 9.71
C LEU A 133 10.28 -7.91 8.96
N LEU A 134 10.76 -7.86 7.72
CA LEU A 134 10.92 -9.06 6.91
C LEU A 134 11.89 -10.08 7.54
N PRO A 135 13.10 -9.70 8.00
CA PRO A 135 13.98 -10.63 8.69
C PRO A 135 13.37 -11.19 9.99
N ALA A 136 12.65 -10.36 10.75
CA ALA A 136 11.99 -10.79 11.98
C ALA A 136 10.88 -11.83 11.70
N LEU A 137 10.07 -11.60 10.64
CA LEU A 137 9.03 -12.55 10.23
C LEU A 137 9.61 -13.85 9.65
N ALA A 138 10.74 -13.78 8.95
CA ALA A 138 11.40 -14.96 8.40
C ALA A 138 11.95 -15.88 9.51
N ALA A 139 12.37 -15.31 10.64
CA ALA A 139 12.83 -16.05 11.81
C ALA A 139 11.69 -16.60 12.69
N LEU A 140 10.46 -16.10 12.51
CA LEU A 140 9.33 -16.40 13.37
C LEU A 140 8.78 -17.80 13.11
N THR A 141 8.58 -18.58 14.16
CA THR A 141 8.01 -19.94 14.08
C THR A 141 6.69 -20.09 14.81
N ASP A 142 6.41 -19.20 15.75
CA ASP A 142 5.20 -19.23 16.58
C ASP A 142 4.59 -17.83 16.71
N ARG A 143 3.26 -17.73 16.59
CA ARG A 143 2.51 -16.45 16.69
C ARG A 143 2.66 -15.75 18.03
N ARG A 144 2.97 -16.48 19.11
CA ARG A 144 3.21 -15.88 20.43
C ARG A 144 4.42 -14.96 20.46
N GLU A 145 5.38 -15.15 19.56
CA GLU A 145 6.59 -14.33 19.43
C GLU A 145 6.29 -12.97 18.74
N LEU A 146 5.09 -12.76 18.17
CA LEU A 146 4.68 -11.48 17.54
C LEU A 146 4.71 -10.31 18.52
N THR A 147 4.52 -10.55 19.81
CA THR A 147 4.61 -9.50 20.83
C THR A 147 5.98 -8.83 20.87
N GLU A 148 7.06 -9.58 20.62
CA GLU A 148 8.41 -9.02 20.52
C GLU A 148 8.54 -8.09 19.29
N ILE A 149 7.97 -8.47 18.17
CA ILE A 149 7.92 -7.63 16.96
C ILE A 149 7.15 -6.33 17.25
N GLY A 150 5.97 -6.42 17.88
CA GLY A 150 5.18 -5.28 18.25
C GLY A 150 5.87 -4.35 19.26
N ALA A 151 6.70 -4.91 20.15
CA ALA A 151 7.46 -4.14 21.13
C ALA A 151 8.68 -3.42 20.51
N THR A 152 9.30 -3.99 19.48
CA THR A 152 10.61 -3.54 18.98
C THR A 152 10.53 -2.82 17.64
N ILE A 153 9.53 -3.09 16.81
CA ILE A 153 9.40 -2.50 15.47
C ILE A 153 8.29 -1.45 15.48
N PRO A 154 8.59 -0.16 15.32
CA PRO A 154 7.56 0.89 15.24
C PRO A 154 6.56 0.64 14.11
N GLY A 155 5.29 0.99 14.36
CA GLY A 155 4.20 0.78 13.41
C GLY A 155 3.61 -0.62 13.41
N CYS A 156 4.22 -1.59 14.08
CA CYS A 156 3.69 -2.95 14.20
C CYS A 156 2.63 -3.03 15.30
N TYR A 157 1.41 -3.38 14.91
CA TYR A 157 0.26 -3.60 15.80
C TYR A 157 -0.10 -5.09 15.82
N VAL A 158 -0.06 -5.70 16.99
CA VAL A 158 -0.44 -7.11 17.23
C VAL A 158 -1.82 -7.13 17.88
N PRO A 159 -2.92 -7.32 17.14
CA PRO A 159 -4.28 -7.16 17.66
C PRO A 159 -4.57 -8.04 18.87
N SER A 160 -4.09 -9.27 18.89
CA SER A 160 -4.30 -10.23 19.99
C SER A 160 -3.71 -9.79 21.34
N ALA A 161 -2.79 -8.82 21.33
CA ALA A 161 -2.12 -8.30 22.51
C ALA A 161 -2.85 -7.09 23.13
N TYR A 162 -3.94 -6.64 22.54
CA TYR A 162 -4.74 -5.52 23.00
C TYR A 162 -6.17 -6.00 23.28
N SER A 163 -6.73 -5.59 24.40
CA SER A 163 -8.12 -5.88 24.72
C SER A 163 -8.88 -4.60 25.10
N PHE A 164 -10.10 -4.49 24.59
CA PHE A 164 -10.93 -3.31 24.73
C PHE A 164 -12.14 -3.64 25.60
N ARG A 165 -12.37 -2.82 26.61
CA ARG A 165 -13.60 -2.83 27.40
C ARG A 165 -14.48 -1.67 26.98
N TYR A 166 -15.74 -1.96 26.71
CA TYR A 166 -16.74 -0.96 26.36
C TYR A 166 -17.69 -0.72 27.52
N ASP A 167 -18.20 0.51 27.65
CA ASP A 167 -19.32 0.84 28.53
C ASP A 167 -20.66 0.45 27.89
N SER A 168 -21.76 0.71 28.60
CA SER A 168 -23.10 0.44 28.11
C SER A 168 -23.48 1.24 26.86
N ASP A 169 -22.80 2.34 26.60
CA ASP A 169 -23.04 3.25 25.46
C ASP A 169 -22.13 2.93 24.26
N GLY A 170 -21.36 1.84 24.34
CA GLY A 170 -20.43 1.40 23.29
C GLY A 170 -19.15 2.21 23.19
N ARG A 171 -18.81 3.03 24.19
CA ARG A 171 -17.55 3.77 24.24
C ARG A 171 -16.47 2.92 24.87
N VAL A 172 -15.25 3.04 24.35
CA VAL A 172 -14.09 2.40 24.95
C VAL A 172 -13.85 2.99 26.35
N ARG A 173 -13.98 2.14 27.36
CA ARG A 173 -13.75 2.50 28.76
C ARG A 173 -12.31 2.25 29.19
N GLU A 174 -11.73 1.17 28.70
CA GLU A 174 -10.40 0.74 29.09
C GLU A 174 -9.74 0.00 27.94
N ILE A 175 -8.44 0.22 27.75
CA ILE A 175 -7.58 -0.51 26.84
C ILE A 175 -6.51 -1.19 27.70
N SER A 176 -6.51 -2.51 27.72
CA SER A 176 -5.47 -3.30 28.35
C SER A 176 -4.51 -3.82 27.28
N VAL A 177 -3.22 -3.71 27.55
CA VAL A 177 -2.14 -4.06 26.63
C VAL A 177 -1.22 -5.07 27.29
N SER A 178 -0.77 -6.06 26.54
CA SER A 178 0.22 -7.03 27.04
C SER A 178 1.53 -6.33 27.42
N GLU A 179 2.23 -6.89 28.42
CA GLU A 179 3.47 -6.33 28.93
C GLU A 179 4.51 -6.13 27.83
N GLY A 180 5.23 -5.01 27.87
CA GLY A 180 6.28 -4.66 26.91
C GLY A 180 5.80 -3.96 25.65
N LEU A 181 4.50 -3.94 25.36
CA LEU A 181 3.95 -3.29 24.18
C LEU A 181 3.56 -1.83 24.44
N PRO A 182 3.60 -0.97 23.41
CA PRO A 182 3.18 0.42 23.56
C PRO A 182 1.67 0.53 23.77
N GLN A 183 1.24 1.43 24.65
CA GLN A 183 -0.18 1.74 24.87
C GLN A 183 -0.87 2.25 23.59
N GLN A 184 -0.11 2.88 22.72
CA GLN A 184 -0.56 3.40 21.44
C GLN A 184 0.49 3.11 20.37
N VAL A 185 0.10 2.37 19.34
CA VAL A 185 0.93 2.17 18.15
C VAL A 185 0.92 3.45 17.33
N ARG A 186 2.11 4.00 17.09
CA ARG A 186 2.27 5.23 16.30
C ARG A 186 2.43 4.89 14.83
N ARG A 187 1.77 5.66 13.98
CA ARG A 187 1.96 5.58 12.54
C ARG A 187 3.40 5.87 12.16
N VAL A 188 3.95 5.06 11.28
CA VAL A 188 5.28 5.26 10.67
C VAL A 188 5.11 5.88 9.30
N ALA A 189 5.96 6.82 8.95
CA ALA A 189 5.96 7.49 7.65
C ALA A 189 7.38 7.59 7.12
N LEU A 190 7.53 7.51 5.80
CA LEU A 190 8.78 7.78 5.10
C LEU A 190 8.98 9.29 5.03
N GLU A 191 10.06 9.80 5.58
CA GLU A 191 10.34 11.24 5.61
C GLU A 191 10.87 11.76 4.28
N GLN A 192 11.73 10.98 3.63
CA GLN A 192 12.34 11.29 2.35
C GLN A 192 12.50 10.02 1.52
N SER A 193 12.57 10.15 0.22
CA SER A 193 12.82 9.04 -0.72
C SER A 193 13.86 9.47 -1.75
N ASP A 194 14.84 8.61 -1.99
CA ASP A 194 15.84 8.78 -3.05
C ASP A 194 15.28 8.39 -4.43
N LEU A 195 14.20 7.60 -4.46
CA LEU A 195 13.49 7.19 -5.66
C LEU A 195 11.98 7.27 -5.40
N ALA A 196 11.29 8.09 -6.17
CA ALA A 196 9.83 8.18 -6.10
C ALA A 196 9.17 6.86 -6.50
N ALA A 197 8.10 6.46 -5.81
CA ALA A 197 7.33 5.30 -6.20
C ALA A 197 6.80 5.50 -7.63
N HIS A 198 6.92 4.47 -8.46
CA HIS A 198 6.54 4.50 -9.87
C HIS A 198 5.95 3.16 -10.32
N SER A 199 5.39 3.12 -11.53
CA SER A 199 4.83 1.90 -12.07
C SER A 199 5.92 0.85 -12.31
N GLU A 200 5.80 -0.28 -11.64
CA GLU A 200 6.65 -1.47 -11.78
C GLU A 200 6.03 -2.49 -12.74
N ILE A 201 4.70 -2.47 -12.83
CA ILE A 201 3.93 -3.40 -13.63
C ILE A 201 3.06 -2.60 -14.59
N LEU A 202 3.29 -2.82 -15.87
CA LEU A 202 2.48 -2.28 -16.94
C LEU A 202 1.63 -3.41 -17.53
N SER A 203 0.32 -3.25 -17.52
CA SER A 203 -0.62 -4.21 -18.05
C SER A 203 -1.64 -3.52 -18.96
N PRO A 204 -1.99 -4.11 -20.11
CA PRO A 204 -3.07 -3.60 -20.94
C PRO A 204 -4.44 -3.65 -20.24
N GLU A 205 -4.57 -4.46 -19.20
CA GLU A 205 -5.79 -4.60 -18.40
C GLU A 205 -5.85 -3.57 -17.26
N ALA A 206 -4.77 -2.77 -17.05
CA ALA A 206 -4.77 -1.73 -16.02
C ALA A 206 -5.88 -0.70 -16.28
N GLU A 207 -6.64 -0.33 -15.25
CA GLU A 207 -7.72 0.66 -15.35
C GLU A 207 -7.19 2.02 -15.81
N LEU A 208 -6.01 2.42 -15.33
CA LEU A 208 -5.43 3.72 -15.66
C LEU A 208 -4.55 3.71 -16.91
N GLY A 209 -4.10 2.59 -17.44
CA GLY A 209 -3.36 2.44 -18.70
C GLY A 209 -2.25 3.49 -18.93
N MET A 210 -1.46 3.82 -17.90
CA MET A 210 -0.39 4.82 -17.94
C MET A 210 0.76 4.43 -17.01
N TYR A 211 1.93 5.01 -17.25
CA TYR A 211 3.04 4.95 -16.31
C TYR A 211 2.85 6.03 -15.23
N MET A 212 2.84 5.63 -13.99
CA MET A 212 2.60 6.52 -12.85
C MET A 212 3.89 6.78 -12.09
N THR A 213 4.05 8.00 -11.59
CA THR A 213 5.14 8.39 -10.69
C THR A 213 4.58 9.28 -9.57
N GLU A 214 5.03 9.03 -8.35
CA GLU A 214 4.60 9.76 -7.17
C GLU A 214 5.39 11.06 -7.02
N LEU A 215 4.70 12.19 -6.75
CA LEU A 215 5.33 13.49 -6.46
C LEU A 215 5.62 13.69 -4.97
N GLY A 216 4.93 12.93 -4.13
CA GLY A 216 4.99 13.06 -2.67
C GLY A 216 3.72 12.56 -2.02
N ARG A 217 3.68 12.62 -0.69
CA ARG A 217 2.58 12.14 0.14
C ARG A 217 2.09 13.18 1.10
N GLY A 218 0.79 13.18 1.36
CA GLY A 218 0.15 14.09 2.29
C GLY A 218 -0.37 15.36 1.66
N CYS A 219 -1.17 16.10 2.43
CA CYS A 219 -1.84 17.31 2.00
C CYS A 219 -2.00 18.27 3.19
N SER A 220 -1.72 19.55 2.96
CA SER A 220 -1.88 20.61 3.95
C SER A 220 -3.31 21.12 4.11
N ARG A 221 -4.20 20.84 3.15
CA ARG A 221 -5.49 21.55 2.98
C ARG A 221 -6.56 21.26 4.03
N GLY A 222 -6.55 20.13 4.71
CA GLY A 222 -7.50 19.84 5.79
C GLY A 222 -8.98 19.87 5.42
N CYS A 223 -9.33 19.44 4.21
CA CYS A 223 -10.73 19.32 3.77
C CYS A 223 -11.50 18.37 4.67
N ARG A 224 -12.65 18.80 5.20
CA ARG A 224 -13.43 18.04 6.21
C ARG A 224 -13.94 16.68 5.74
N PHE A 225 -14.07 16.48 4.45
CA PHE A 225 -14.54 15.24 3.83
C PHE A 225 -13.42 14.29 3.42
N CYS A 226 -12.16 14.71 3.50
CA CYS A 226 -11.04 13.97 2.93
C CYS A 226 -10.20 13.32 4.04
N ALA A 227 -10.30 12.01 4.22
CA ALA A 227 -9.48 11.26 5.18
C ALA A 227 -7.98 11.40 4.88
N ALA A 228 -7.58 11.34 3.61
CA ALA A 228 -6.20 11.45 3.18
C ALA A 228 -5.50 12.75 3.66
N GLY A 229 -6.23 13.87 3.66
CA GLY A 229 -5.74 15.15 4.20
C GLY A 229 -5.47 15.14 5.70
N PHE A 230 -5.83 14.10 6.42
CA PHE A 230 -5.56 13.92 7.85
C PHE A 230 -4.57 12.79 8.11
N ILE A 231 -4.74 11.64 7.47
CA ILE A 231 -3.94 10.44 7.75
C ILE A 231 -2.52 10.52 7.19
N TYR A 232 -2.28 11.31 6.12
CA TYR A 232 -0.96 11.45 5.49
C TYR A 232 -0.19 12.72 5.90
N ARG A 233 -0.65 13.47 6.90
CA ARG A 233 0.08 14.65 7.41
C ARG A 233 1.35 14.28 8.16
N PRO A 234 2.38 15.16 8.10
CA PRO A 234 2.50 16.36 7.27
C PRO A 234 2.71 16.02 5.79
N PRO A 235 2.44 16.98 4.85
CA PRO A 235 2.79 16.78 3.44
C PRO A 235 4.30 16.66 3.29
N ARG A 236 4.73 15.76 2.41
CA ARG A 236 6.13 15.47 2.09
C ARG A 236 6.23 15.37 0.57
N LEU A 237 6.90 16.32 -0.04
CA LEU A 237 7.21 16.31 -1.46
C LEU A 237 8.58 15.66 -1.67
N TRP A 238 8.69 14.87 -2.69
CA TRP A 238 9.96 14.26 -3.07
C TRP A 238 10.85 15.27 -3.78
N SER A 239 12.16 15.06 -3.77
CA SER A 239 13.11 15.87 -4.52
C SER A 239 12.87 15.74 -6.03
N ALA A 240 13.29 16.75 -6.79
CA ALA A 240 13.21 16.69 -8.26
C ALA A 240 13.95 15.47 -8.80
N ASP A 241 15.15 15.17 -8.28
CA ASP A 241 15.96 14.02 -8.70
C ASP A 241 15.20 12.71 -8.47
N ALA A 242 14.62 12.51 -7.27
CA ALA A 242 13.86 11.29 -6.98
C ALA A 242 12.66 11.08 -7.91
N VAL A 243 11.97 12.17 -8.28
CA VAL A 243 10.84 12.11 -9.22
C VAL A 243 11.31 11.85 -10.65
N LEU A 244 12.38 12.53 -11.09
CA LEU A 244 12.94 12.36 -12.43
C LEU A 244 13.57 10.98 -12.62
N ASP A 245 14.23 10.43 -11.60
CA ASP A 245 14.73 9.06 -11.60
C ASP A 245 13.58 8.04 -11.71
N GLY A 246 12.48 8.27 -10.98
CA GLY A 246 11.27 7.45 -11.13
C GLY A 246 10.67 7.53 -12.53
N LEU A 247 10.61 8.72 -13.12
CA LEU A 247 10.18 8.92 -14.51
C LEU A 247 11.13 8.28 -15.53
N GLY A 248 12.42 8.27 -15.22
CA GLY A 248 13.47 7.66 -16.05
C GLY A 248 13.36 6.14 -16.19
N GLN A 249 12.69 5.46 -15.24
CA GLN A 249 12.41 4.02 -15.31
C GLN A 249 11.29 3.67 -16.32
N ARG A 250 10.61 4.66 -16.87
CA ARG A 250 9.53 4.46 -17.82
C ARG A 250 10.03 3.81 -19.11
N PRO A 251 9.41 2.71 -19.57
CA PRO A 251 9.73 2.14 -20.89
C PRO A 251 9.45 3.16 -22.01
N PRO A 252 10.35 3.25 -23.03
CA PRO A 252 10.23 4.26 -24.09
C PRO A 252 8.94 4.18 -24.91
N GLU A 253 8.33 3.01 -24.98
CA GLU A 253 7.08 2.75 -25.71
C GLU A 253 5.82 3.25 -24.97
N VAL A 254 5.94 3.64 -23.71
CA VAL A 254 4.79 4.12 -22.93
C VAL A 254 4.66 5.64 -23.06
N ASP A 255 3.65 6.07 -23.79
CA ASP A 255 3.43 7.48 -24.12
C ASP A 255 2.67 8.28 -23.04
N ARG A 256 1.95 7.57 -22.15
CA ARG A 256 1.10 8.21 -21.14
C ARG A 256 1.76 8.15 -19.76
N VAL A 257 1.86 9.33 -19.12
CA VAL A 257 2.42 9.47 -17.78
C VAL A 257 1.37 10.09 -16.85
N GLY A 258 1.21 9.50 -15.67
CA GLY A 258 0.42 10.01 -14.56
C GLY A 258 1.32 10.49 -13.42
N LEU A 259 1.12 11.70 -12.95
CA LEU A 259 1.80 12.24 -11.77
C LEU A 259 0.84 12.17 -10.59
N LEU A 260 1.23 11.45 -9.54
CA LEU A 260 0.41 11.20 -8.35
C LEU A 260 0.89 12.05 -7.19
N GLY A 261 0.00 12.86 -6.63
CA GLY A 261 0.29 13.65 -5.44
C GLY A 261 -0.99 14.28 -4.88
N MET A 262 -1.08 14.39 -3.57
CA MET A 262 -2.19 15.07 -2.88
C MET A 262 -1.93 16.56 -2.70
N GLU A 263 -0.68 16.97 -2.67
CA GLU A 263 -0.23 18.36 -2.69
C GLU A 263 0.35 18.67 -4.07
N MET A 264 0.15 19.90 -4.55
CA MET A 264 0.76 20.33 -5.80
C MET A 264 2.26 20.47 -5.60
N ALA A 265 3.04 19.93 -6.53
CA ALA A 265 4.45 20.19 -6.61
C ALA A 265 4.73 21.69 -6.79
N ASP A 266 5.89 22.14 -6.32
CA ASP A 266 6.29 23.52 -6.57
C ASP A 266 6.56 23.78 -8.08
N PRO A 267 6.54 25.05 -8.53
CA PRO A 267 6.73 25.38 -9.93
C PRO A 267 8.08 24.88 -10.50
N GLU A 268 9.15 24.90 -9.72
CA GLU A 268 10.49 24.49 -10.18
C GLU A 268 10.53 22.99 -10.46
N LEU A 269 9.89 22.17 -9.62
CA LEU A 269 9.75 20.75 -9.86
C LEU A 269 8.91 20.49 -11.13
N LEU A 270 7.80 21.21 -11.30
CA LEU A 270 6.96 21.05 -12.49
C LEU A 270 7.70 21.45 -13.78
N ASP A 271 8.50 22.52 -13.76
CA ASP A 271 9.34 22.94 -14.87
C ASP A 271 10.41 21.86 -15.20
N SER A 272 11.03 21.28 -14.19
CA SER A 272 12.00 20.20 -14.34
C SER A 272 11.38 18.95 -14.98
N ILE A 273 10.19 18.56 -14.50
CA ILE A 273 9.43 17.44 -15.07
C ILE A 273 9.03 17.73 -16.52
N ALA A 274 8.54 18.94 -16.81
CA ALA A 274 8.16 19.33 -18.16
C ALA A 274 9.35 19.30 -19.12
N GLY A 275 10.51 19.82 -18.70
CA GLY A 275 11.76 19.76 -19.47
C GLY A 275 12.19 18.33 -19.74
N PHE A 276 12.16 17.46 -18.74
CA PHE A 276 12.49 16.04 -18.90
C PHE A 276 11.55 15.35 -19.90
N LEU A 277 10.24 15.54 -19.76
CA LEU A 277 9.26 14.91 -20.64
C LEU A 277 9.32 15.42 -22.09
N GLN A 278 9.69 16.70 -22.33
CA GLN A 278 9.89 17.24 -23.68
C GLN A 278 11.04 16.57 -24.42
N VAL A 279 12.11 16.18 -23.70
CA VAL A 279 13.27 15.51 -24.29
C VAL A 279 12.96 14.05 -24.62
N PHE A 280 12.18 13.37 -23.77
CA PHE A 280 11.96 11.93 -23.84
C PHE A 280 10.61 11.50 -24.42
N CYS A 281 9.64 12.42 -24.54
CA CYS A 281 8.33 12.13 -25.10
C CYS A 281 8.14 12.78 -26.47
N ARG A 282 7.62 12.04 -27.45
CA ARG A 282 7.09 12.65 -28.69
C ARG A 282 5.90 13.55 -28.31
N PRO A 283 5.70 14.68 -29.00
CA PRO A 283 4.58 15.56 -28.69
C PRO A 283 3.24 14.82 -28.85
N MET A 284 2.48 14.71 -27.78
CA MET A 284 1.16 14.08 -27.72
C MET A 284 0.12 15.05 -27.11
N PRO A 285 -1.16 14.92 -27.44
CA PRO A 285 -2.18 15.81 -26.90
C PRO A 285 -2.46 15.54 -25.41
N VAL A 286 -2.43 16.61 -24.63
CA VAL A 286 -2.72 16.60 -23.18
C VAL A 286 -4.21 16.42 -22.92
N ARG A 287 -4.59 15.50 -22.03
CA ARG A 287 -5.90 15.46 -21.39
C ARG A 287 -5.74 15.66 -19.90
N SER A 288 -6.35 16.71 -19.35
CA SER A 288 -6.43 16.90 -17.90
C SER A 288 -7.65 16.17 -17.34
N LEU A 289 -7.49 15.44 -16.24
CA LEU A 289 -8.56 14.73 -15.52
C LEU A 289 -8.95 15.42 -14.21
N PHE A 290 -8.90 16.75 -14.14
CA PHE A 290 -9.45 17.47 -12.99
C PHE A 290 -10.81 18.10 -13.30
N PRO A 291 -11.89 17.67 -12.66
CA PRO A 291 -13.05 18.52 -12.45
C PRO A 291 -12.82 19.31 -11.15
N HIS A 292 -12.64 20.63 -11.29
CA HIS A 292 -12.85 21.63 -10.25
C HIS A 292 -11.96 21.61 -8.98
N CYS A 293 -10.70 21.97 -9.14
CA CYS A 293 -9.97 22.68 -8.09
C CYS A 293 -9.43 23.98 -8.68
N GLY A 294 -9.86 25.10 -8.09
CA GLY A 294 -9.71 26.51 -8.45
C GLY A 294 -8.63 26.86 -9.50
N GLN A 295 -9.05 27.63 -10.46
CA GLN A 295 -8.26 28.18 -11.55
C GLN A 295 -6.91 28.72 -11.05
N THR A 296 -5.86 27.93 -11.22
CA THR A 296 -4.52 28.45 -11.47
C THR A 296 -4.28 28.23 -12.95
N GLU A 297 -4.24 29.31 -13.72
CA GLU A 297 -3.88 29.28 -15.13
C GLU A 297 -2.46 28.72 -15.25
N PHE A 298 -2.35 27.46 -15.69
CA PHE A 298 -1.08 26.93 -16.17
C PHE A 298 -0.73 27.67 -17.47
N PRO A 299 0.49 28.18 -17.64
CA PRO A 299 0.89 28.79 -18.90
C PRO A 299 0.69 27.80 -20.04
N LEU A 300 0.09 28.27 -21.14
CA LEU A 300 -0.22 27.48 -22.35
C LEU A 300 1.01 26.74 -22.98
N ALA A 301 2.23 27.05 -22.55
CA ALA A 301 3.46 26.37 -22.96
C ALA A 301 3.56 24.89 -22.52
N TYR A 302 2.81 24.47 -21.48
CA TYR A 302 2.84 23.10 -20.93
C TYR A 302 1.84 22.14 -21.58
N LEU A 303 1.05 22.59 -22.54
CA LEU A 303 -0.04 21.81 -23.14
C LEU A 303 0.36 20.80 -24.22
N ASN A 304 1.64 20.64 -24.52
CA ASN A 304 2.12 19.76 -25.61
C ASN A 304 2.62 18.38 -25.17
N SER A 305 2.66 18.07 -23.91
CA SER A 305 3.00 16.73 -23.41
C SER A 305 1.79 16.08 -22.73
N SER A 306 1.63 14.77 -22.88
CA SER A 306 0.51 14.01 -22.32
C SER A 306 0.65 13.88 -20.81
N LEU A 307 0.54 14.98 -20.08
CA LEU A 307 0.59 15.02 -18.63
C LEU A 307 -0.84 14.88 -18.10
N ILE A 308 -1.12 13.81 -17.38
CA ILE A 308 -2.35 13.63 -16.61
C ILE A 308 -1.97 13.77 -15.15
N LEU A 309 -2.40 14.88 -14.52
CA LEU A 309 -2.31 15.06 -13.08
C LEU A 309 -3.52 14.38 -12.44
N ALA A 310 -3.33 13.34 -11.65
CA ALA A 310 -4.38 12.62 -10.92
C ALA A 310 -4.48 13.10 -9.46
#